data_6b975fede59b0f823c1016ebff146243
#
_entry.id   6b975fede59b0f823c1016ebff146243
#
_cell.length_a   1.000
_cell.length_b   1.000
_cell.length_c   1.000
_cell.angle_alpha   90.00
_cell.angle_beta   90.00
_cell.angle_gamma   90.00
#
_symmetry.space_group_name_H-M   'P 1'
#
loop_
_entity.id
_entity.type
_entity.pdbx_description
1 polymer ?
#
loop_
_entity_poly.entity_id
_entity_poly.type
_entity_poly.pdbx_seq_one_letter_code
_entity_poly.pdbx_strand_id
1 'polypeptide(L)'
;QSFIEALLNEFPFNKKVLILKLRESKNKDLQFLAEYVYEKVFLHYTVKQWGVKPEDLDPLVTGRVPVFVGRDNRYFQAKYQGIPLHGYTGMFEKMLNHPNIEVRLNTPFDKSMLKDFDHCFFTGAIDEFFDYQYGELPYRSLKFDFLTFDRPYFQSNSVVNYPCNYDFTRIGEYKYFLGTQSDSTVVSYEYPEPFVLGKNERYYPIINEEDKALYSKYSALAEEQPKVTFLGRLGDYRYYDMDQAVARVLELTKSRGMV
;
A
#
# COMPACT_ATOMS: atom_id res chain seq x y z
N GLN A 1 -6.91 2.98 -34.63
CA GLN A 1 -6.08 4.17 -34.93
C GLN A 1 -6.70 5.43 -34.29
N SER A 2 -8.03 5.58 -34.32
CA SER A 2 -8.74 6.74 -33.74
C SER A 2 -8.47 6.92 -32.24
N PHE A 3 -8.45 5.84 -31.45
CA PHE A 3 -8.18 5.91 -30.01
C PHE A 3 -6.78 6.46 -29.69
N ILE A 4 -5.76 6.02 -30.44
CA ILE A 4 -4.38 6.48 -30.23
C ILE A 4 -4.25 7.96 -30.59
N GLU A 5 -4.81 8.38 -31.71
CA GLU A 5 -4.78 9.76 -32.15
C GLU A 5 -5.55 10.67 -31.20
N ALA A 6 -6.74 10.25 -30.78
CA ALA A 6 -7.55 10.98 -29.80
C ALA A 6 -6.81 11.13 -28.47
N LEU A 7 -6.18 10.05 -27.99
CA LEU A 7 -5.42 10.06 -26.72
C LEU A 7 -4.22 11.01 -26.78
N LEU A 8 -3.45 10.97 -27.89
CA LEU A 8 -2.27 11.82 -28.07
C LEU A 8 -2.62 13.31 -28.32
N ASN A 9 -3.78 13.59 -28.84
CA ASN A 9 -4.27 14.98 -29.02
C ASN A 9 -4.65 15.62 -27.68
N GLU A 10 -5.15 14.84 -26.71
CA GLU A 10 -5.61 15.35 -25.43
C GLU A 10 -4.54 15.21 -24.31
N PHE A 11 -3.76 14.12 -24.35
CA PHE A 11 -2.76 13.81 -23.33
C PHE A 11 -1.38 13.61 -23.96
N PRO A 12 -0.34 14.32 -23.48
CA PRO A 12 1.01 14.18 -24.01
C PRO A 12 1.58 12.76 -23.88
N PHE A 13 2.34 12.33 -24.88
CA PHE A 13 3.07 11.06 -24.85
C PHE A 13 4.03 10.99 -23.65
N ASN A 14 4.18 9.81 -23.04
CA ASN A 14 4.97 9.55 -21.82
C ASN A 14 4.43 10.28 -20.56
N LYS A 15 3.16 10.62 -20.53
CA LYS A 15 2.52 11.18 -19.32
C LYS A 15 1.61 10.15 -18.65
N LYS A 16 1.46 10.33 -17.34
CA LYS A 16 0.53 9.60 -16.49
C LYS A 16 -0.77 10.39 -16.38
N VAL A 17 -1.89 9.73 -16.60
CA VAL A 17 -3.23 10.32 -16.53
C VAL A 17 -4.07 9.54 -15.52
N LEU A 18 -4.68 10.22 -14.56
CA LEU A 18 -5.60 9.59 -13.62
C LEU A 18 -6.83 9.08 -14.38
N ILE A 19 -7.31 7.89 -14.05
CA ILE A 19 -8.48 7.30 -14.72
C ILE A 19 -9.71 8.22 -14.61
N LEU A 20 -9.95 8.84 -13.47
CA LEU A 20 -11.05 9.77 -13.28
C LEU A 20 -10.92 11.00 -14.20
N LYS A 21 -9.67 11.48 -14.41
CA LYS A 21 -9.41 12.57 -15.35
C LYS A 21 -9.62 12.16 -16.81
N LEU A 22 -9.25 10.93 -17.17
CA LEU A 22 -9.49 10.40 -18.52
C LEU A 22 -11.01 10.31 -18.81
N ARG A 23 -11.83 9.99 -17.82
CA ARG A 23 -13.30 9.95 -17.93
C ARG A 23 -13.95 11.31 -18.18
N GLU A 24 -13.27 12.42 -17.84
CA GLU A 24 -13.75 13.78 -18.11
C GLU A 24 -13.59 14.24 -19.56
N SER A 25 -12.90 13.43 -20.40
CA SER A 25 -12.71 13.75 -21.82
C SER A 25 -14.04 13.98 -22.52
N LYS A 26 -14.07 14.98 -23.42
CA LYS A 26 -15.24 15.25 -24.28
C LYS A 26 -15.21 14.46 -25.61
N ASN A 27 -14.09 13.80 -25.89
CA ASN A 27 -13.95 12.94 -27.06
C ASN A 27 -14.66 11.60 -26.82
N LYS A 28 -15.61 11.24 -27.68
CA LYS A 28 -16.43 10.02 -27.54
C LYS A 28 -15.61 8.73 -27.54
N ASP A 29 -14.55 8.66 -28.32
CA ASP A 29 -13.67 7.50 -28.37
C ASP A 29 -12.90 7.34 -27.06
N LEU A 30 -12.42 8.46 -26.48
CA LEU A 30 -11.74 8.44 -25.17
C LEU A 30 -12.71 8.17 -24.02
N GLN A 31 -13.94 8.68 -24.08
CA GLN A 31 -14.98 8.32 -23.10
C GLN A 31 -15.24 6.82 -23.09
N PHE A 32 -15.42 6.21 -24.26
CA PHE A 32 -15.59 4.76 -24.36
C PHE A 32 -14.40 4.00 -23.79
N LEU A 33 -13.17 4.39 -24.15
CA LEU A 33 -11.94 3.78 -23.63
C LEU A 33 -11.83 3.95 -22.13
N ALA A 34 -12.09 5.15 -21.63
CA ALA A 34 -12.01 5.47 -20.19
C ALA A 34 -13.02 4.67 -19.37
N GLU A 35 -14.28 4.58 -19.83
CA GLU A 35 -15.30 3.78 -19.15
C GLU A 35 -14.97 2.29 -19.17
N TYR A 36 -14.47 1.76 -20.30
CA TYR A 36 -14.04 0.37 -20.37
C TYR A 36 -12.91 0.06 -19.39
N VAL A 37 -11.86 0.89 -19.38
CA VAL A 37 -10.71 0.72 -18.46
C VAL A 37 -11.15 0.93 -17.02
N TYR A 38 -11.98 1.93 -16.75
CA TYR A 38 -12.51 2.19 -15.42
C TYR A 38 -13.29 0.99 -14.88
N GLU A 39 -14.25 0.46 -15.65
CA GLU A 39 -15.06 -0.68 -15.24
C GLU A 39 -14.20 -1.94 -15.04
N LYS A 40 -13.36 -2.29 -16.04
CA LYS A 40 -12.64 -3.57 -16.07
C LYS A 40 -11.42 -3.63 -15.17
N VAL A 41 -10.80 -2.48 -14.86
CA VAL A 41 -9.53 -2.44 -14.12
C VAL A 41 -9.71 -1.79 -12.74
N PHE A 42 -10.44 -0.67 -12.65
CA PHE A 42 -10.47 0.14 -11.44
C PHE A 42 -11.69 -0.13 -10.55
N LEU A 43 -12.91 0.00 -11.07
CA LEU A 43 -14.13 0.01 -10.28
C LEU A 43 -14.27 -1.22 -9.37
N HIS A 44 -14.30 -2.39 -9.97
CA HIS A 44 -14.56 -3.62 -9.22
C HIS A 44 -13.40 -4.00 -8.28
N TYR A 45 -12.17 -3.74 -8.71
CA TYR A 45 -11.00 -3.93 -7.85
C TYR A 45 -11.06 -3.00 -6.63
N THR A 46 -11.35 -1.72 -6.86
CA THR A 46 -11.42 -0.71 -5.79
C THR A 46 -12.54 -1.01 -4.81
N VAL A 47 -13.73 -1.36 -5.32
CA VAL A 47 -14.86 -1.73 -4.45
C VAL A 47 -14.52 -2.96 -3.60
N LYS A 48 -13.87 -3.99 -4.15
CA LYS A 48 -13.42 -5.13 -3.35
C LYS A 48 -12.40 -4.73 -2.30
N GLN A 49 -11.34 -4.02 -2.72
CA GLN A 49 -10.21 -3.69 -1.86
C GLN A 49 -10.58 -2.69 -0.75
N TRP A 50 -11.39 -1.69 -1.07
CA TRP A 50 -11.65 -0.55 -0.19
C TRP A 50 -13.09 -0.52 0.38
N GLY A 51 -14.02 -1.27 -0.21
CA GLY A 51 -15.44 -1.25 0.16
C GLY A 51 -16.23 -0.05 -0.36
N VAL A 52 -15.57 0.85 -1.12
CA VAL A 52 -16.14 2.08 -1.67
C VAL A 52 -15.73 2.26 -3.13
N LYS A 53 -16.40 3.13 -3.85
CA LYS A 53 -16.07 3.43 -5.26
C LYS A 53 -14.81 4.29 -5.38
N PRO A 54 -14.12 4.28 -6.55
CA PRO A 54 -12.95 5.12 -6.78
C PRO A 54 -13.18 6.62 -6.54
N GLU A 55 -14.37 7.11 -6.84
CA GLU A 55 -14.75 8.51 -6.66
C GLU A 55 -14.86 8.95 -5.19
N ASP A 56 -15.12 8.00 -4.29
CA ASP A 56 -15.31 8.22 -2.86
C ASP A 56 -14.00 8.11 -2.06
N LEU A 57 -12.90 7.76 -2.75
CA LEU A 57 -11.56 7.65 -2.14
C LEU A 57 -10.73 8.92 -2.34
N ASP A 58 -9.78 9.13 -1.44
CA ASP A 58 -8.76 10.16 -1.63
C ASP A 58 -8.07 9.95 -3.00
N PRO A 59 -7.92 11.00 -3.83
CA PRO A 59 -7.29 10.94 -5.13
C PRO A 59 -5.87 10.33 -5.13
N LEU A 60 -5.15 10.37 -4.00
CA LEU A 60 -3.85 9.73 -3.84
C LEU A 60 -3.93 8.20 -3.94
N VAL A 61 -5.04 7.60 -3.53
CA VAL A 61 -5.25 6.15 -3.61
C VAL A 61 -5.51 5.71 -5.06
N THR A 62 -6.43 6.39 -5.74
CA THR A 62 -6.75 6.11 -7.15
C THR A 62 -5.64 6.53 -8.11
N GLY A 63 -4.87 7.55 -7.73
CA GLY A 63 -3.74 8.08 -8.51
C GLY A 63 -2.49 7.21 -8.46
N ARG A 64 -2.43 6.21 -7.59
CA ARG A 64 -1.28 5.31 -7.46
C ARG A 64 -1.01 4.50 -8.74
N VAL A 65 -2.06 4.09 -9.45
CA VAL A 65 -1.95 3.35 -10.71
C VAL A 65 -2.58 4.17 -11.83
N PRO A 66 -1.88 5.19 -12.34
CA PRO A 66 -2.40 6.02 -13.43
C PRO A 66 -2.35 5.27 -14.76
N VAL A 67 -3.19 5.67 -15.71
CA VAL A 67 -3.07 5.27 -17.10
C VAL A 67 -1.81 5.91 -17.69
N PHE A 68 -0.88 5.11 -18.17
CA PHE A 68 0.34 5.60 -18.80
C PHE A 68 0.15 5.75 -20.31
N VAL A 69 0.25 6.97 -20.81
CA VAL A 69 0.12 7.28 -22.25
C VAL A 69 1.46 7.03 -22.94
N GLY A 70 1.77 5.76 -23.22
CA GLY A 70 3.06 5.39 -23.79
C GLY A 70 3.12 3.95 -24.27
N ARG A 71 4.32 3.52 -24.66
CA ARG A 71 4.59 2.14 -25.10
C ARG A 71 5.21 1.26 -24.00
N ASP A 72 5.47 1.82 -22.82
CA ASP A 72 5.97 1.07 -21.66
C ASP A 72 4.79 0.37 -20.98
N ASN A 73 4.75 -0.95 -21.05
CA ASN A 73 3.71 -1.79 -20.46
C ASN A 73 4.04 -2.31 -19.07
N ARG A 74 5.16 -1.85 -18.47
CA ARG A 74 5.48 -2.20 -17.08
C ARG A 74 4.45 -1.57 -16.13
N TYR A 75 4.17 -2.25 -15.04
CA TYR A 75 3.24 -1.76 -14.04
C TYR A 75 3.73 -0.44 -13.41
N PHE A 76 5.05 -0.35 -13.14
CA PHE A 76 5.72 0.88 -12.73
C PHE A 76 6.81 1.28 -13.73
N GLN A 77 6.97 2.59 -13.96
CA GLN A 77 8.02 3.16 -14.82
C GLN A 77 9.24 3.61 -14.00
N ALA A 78 9.43 3.11 -12.77
CA ALA A 78 10.58 3.44 -11.94
C ALA A 78 11.89 3.01 -12.62
N LYS A 79 12.93 3.84 -12.50
CA LYS A 79 14.25 3.58 -13.08
C LYS A 79 14.90 2.33 -12.48
N TYR A 80 14.74 2.15 -11.18
CA TYR A 80 15.27 1.00 -10.44
C TYR A 80 14.09 0.19 -9.92
N GLN A 81 14.08 -1.09 -10.24
CA GLN A 81 13.06 -2.04 -9.80
C GLN A 81 13.76 -3.36 -9.48
N GLY A 82 13.43 -3.97 -8.36
CA GLY A 82 14.05 -5.23 -7.96
C GLY A 82 13.53 -5.73 -6.62
N ILE A 83 13.91 -6.94 -6.32
CA ILE A 83 13.71 -7.60 -5.02
C ILE A 83 15.10 -7.85 -4.45
N PRO A 84 15.32 -7.73 -3.13
CA PRO A 84 16.60 -8.07 -2.53
C PRO A 84 17.02 -9.51 -2.88
N LEU A 85 18.27 -9.71 -3.29
CA LEU A 85 18.78 -11.01 -3.81
C LEU A 85 18.52 -12.18 -2.86
N HIS A 86 18.56 -11.94 -1.56
CA HIS A 86 18.30 -12.94 -0.51
C HIS A 86 16.98 -12.72 0.22
N GLY A 87 16.02 -12.05 -0.44
CA GLY A 87 14.73 -11.68 0.14
C GLY A 87 14.83 -10.54 1.15
N TYR A 88 13.67 -10.10 1.61
CA TYR A 88 13.58 -9.00 2.59
C TYR A 88 14.13 -9.38 3.96
N THR A 89 13.94 -10.61 4.41
CA THR A 89 14.48 -11.09 5.70
C THR A 89 15.99 -10.91 5.76
N GLY A 90 16.72 -11.42 4.76
CA GLY A 90 18.17 -11.28 4.72
C GLY A 90 18.65 -9.83 4.56
N MET A 91 17.85 -8.96 3.94
CA MET A 91 18.14 -7.52 3.90
C MET A 91 18.00 -6.90 5.29
N PHE A 92 16.91 -7.14 6.00
CA PHE A 92 16.68 -6.59 7.33
C PHE A 92 17.67 -7.15 8.36
N GLU A 93 18.01 -8.44 8.32
CA GLU A 93 19.04 -9.02 9.16
C GLU A 93 20.38 -8.27 9.02
N LYS A 94 20.79 -7.95 7.78
CA LYS A 94 22.00 -7.15 7.56
C LYS A 94 21.89 -5.73 8.07
N MET A 95 20.73 -5.07 7.89
CA MET A 95 20.50 -3.70 8.36
C MET A 95 20.50 -3.61 9.89
N LEU A 96 19.97 -4.62 10.57
CA LEU A 96 19.84 -4.67 12.02
C LEU A 96 21.09 -5.25 12.72
N ASN A 97 22.01 -5.86 11.97
CA ASN A 97 23.26 -6.42 12.53
C ASN A 97 24.28 -5.30 12.81
N HIS A 98 24.05 -4.57 13.88
CA HIS A 98 24.92 -3.49 14.32
C HIS A 98 25.01 -3.49 15.87
N PRO A 99 26.20 -3.24 16.47
CA PRO A 99 26.40 -3.35 17.93
C PRO A 99 25.52 -2.39 18.75
N ASN A 100 25.04 -1.31 18.16
CA ASN A 100 24.15 -0.34 18.81
C ASN A 100 22.68 -0.61 18.56
N ILE A 101 22.32 -1.72 17.92
CA ILE A 101 20.93 -2.10 17.65
C ILE A 101 20.61 -3.38 18.41
N GLU A 102 19.64 -3.34 19.30
CA GLU A 102 19.08 -4.50 19.98
C GLU A 102 17.68 -4.79 19.41
N VAL A 103 17.48 -5.99 18.90
CA VAL A 103 16.18 -6.47 18.39
C VAL A 103 15.51 -7.33 19.44
N ARG A 104 14.33 -6.95 19.89
CA ARG A 104 13.51 -7.70 20.85
C ARG A 104 12.26 -8.21 20.16
N LEU A 105 12.22 -9.46 19.77
CA LEU A 105 11.04 -10.13 19.23
C LEU A 105 10.06 -10.52 20.35
N ASN A 106 8.80 -10.73 19.99
CA ASN A 106 7.73 -11.12 20.93
C ASN A 106 7.60 -10.17 22.14
N THR A 107 7.93 -8.90 21.93
CA THR A 107 7.89 -7.87 22.95
C THR A 107 6.90 -6.80 22.51
N PRO A 108 5.61 -6.94 22.83
CA PRO A 108 4.62 -5.90 22.51
C PRO A 108 4.98 -4.61 23.23
N PHE A 109 4.73 -3.48 22.56
CA PHE A 109 4.97 -2.17 23.14
C PHE A 109 4.01 -1.92 24.31
N ASP A 110 4.56 -1.40 25.41
CA ASP A 110 3.83 -0.89 26.56
C ASP A 110 4.30 0.52 26.89
N LYS A 111 3.37 1.43 27.18
CA LYS A 111 3.68 2.85 27.47
C LYS A 111 4.65 3.02 28.66
N SER A 112 4.68 2.07 29.59
CA SER A 112 5.63 2.10 30.71
C SER A 112 7.09 2.02 30.25
N MET A 113 7.36 1.48 29.05
CA MET A 113 8.71 1.43 28.46
C MET A 113 9.26 2.82 28.12
N LEU A 114 8.40 3.83 27.93
CA LEU A 114 8.84 5.19 27.58
C LEU A 114 9.75 5.84 28.63
N LYS A 115 9.70 5.39 29.87
CA LYS A 115 10.58 5.87 30.94
C LYS A 115 12.03 5.44 30.77
N ASP A 116 12.26 4.31 30.07
CA ASP A 116 13.56 3.66 29.93
C ASP A 116 14.33 4.17 28.71
N PHE A 117 13.72 5.04 27.87
CA PHE A 117 14.28 5.55 26.64
C PHE A 117 14.18 7.08 26.56
N ASP A 118 15.16 7.70 25.89
CA ASP A 118 15.16 9.14 25.61
C ASP A 118 14.08 9.51 24.61
N HIS A 119 13.85 8.67 23.60
CA HIS A 119 12.85 8.89 22.55
C HIS A 119 12.31 7.57 21.99
N CYS A 120 11.04 7.58 21.58
CA CYS A 120 10.35 6.47 20.94
C CYS A 120 9.88 6.87 19.55
N PHE A 121 10.24 6.07 18.55
CA PHE A 121 9.63 6.12 17.22
C PHE A 121 8.56 5.04 17.13
N PHE A 122 7.31 5.44 17.28
CA PHE A 122 6.18 4.52 17.33
C PHE A 122 5.56 4.34 15.94
N THR A 123 5.56 3.10 15.44
CA THR A 123 5.03 2.75 14.11
C THR A 123 3.73 1.96 14.15
N GLY A 124 3.19 1.72 15.34
CA GLY A 124 1.88 1.10 15.55
C GLY A 124 0.74 2.06 15.27
N ALA A 125 -0.49 1.61 15.49
CA ALA A 125 -1.67 2.42 15.25
C ALA A 125 -1.80 3.55 16.29
N ILE A 126 -1.99 4.77 15.81
CA ILE A 126 -2.02 5.95 16.68
C ILE A 126 -3.23 5.93 17.62
N ASP A 127 -4.39 5.46 17.18
CA ASP A 127 -5.59 5.31 18.00
C ASP A 127 -5.40 4.29 19.12
N GLU A 128 -4.71 3.19 18.86
CA GLU A 128 -4.34 2.19 19.87
C GLU A 128 -3.39 2.77 20.93
N PHE A 129 -2.40 3.58 20.51
CA PHE A 129 -1.52 4.26 21.46
C PHE A 129 -2.29 5.15 22.45
N PHE A 130 -3.39 5.75 22.02
CA PHE A 130 -4.25 6.59 22.87
C PHE A 130 -5.50 5.87 23.40
N ASP A 131 -5.45 4.52 23.50
CA ASP A 131 -6.49 3.68 24.09
C ASP A 131 -7.88 3.94 23.48
N TYR A 132 -7.91 4.27 22.18
CA TYR A 132 -9.13 4.53 21.39
C TYR A 132 -10.06 5.62 21.99
N GLN A 133 -9.51 6.61 22.71
CA GLN A 133 -10.32 7.59 23.46
C GLN A 133 -11.27 8.43 22.58
N TYR A 134 -11.02 8.52 21.29
CA TYR A 134 -11.91 9.17 20.31
C TYR A 134 -12.62 8.17 19.39
N GLY A 135 -12.44 6.87 19.61
CA GLY A 135 -12.94 5.79 18.78
C GLY A 135 -11.86 5.20 17.86
N GLU A 136 -12.17 4.06 17.26
CA GLU A 136 -11.27 3.36 16.35
C GLU A 136 -11.15 4.09 15.00
N LEU A 137 -9.94 4.23 14.48
CA LEU A 137 -9.70 4.64 13.11
C LEU A 137 -10.00 3.48 12.16
N PRO A 138 -10.69 3.70 11.04
CA PRO A 138 -11.05 2.63 10.14
C PRO A 138 -9.86 2.15 9.30
N TYR A 139 -9.74 0.81 9.20
CA TYR A 139 -8.73 0.14 8.38
C TYR A 139 -9.35 -0.96 7.54
N ARG A 140 -8.65 -1.33 6.47
CA ARG A 140 -8.86 -2.58 5.75
C ARG A 140 -7.87 -3.63 6.23
N SER A 141 -8.34 -4.87 6.20
CA SER A 141 -7.54 -6.07 6.45
C SER A 141 -7.48 -6.94 5.20
N LEU A 142 -6.65 -7.96 5.26
CA LEU A 142 -6.48 -8.96 4.21
C LEU A 142 -6.47 -10.36 4.82
N LYS A 143 -7.18 -11.27 4.18
CA LYS A 143 -7.08 -12.70 4.43
C LYS A 143 -6.31 -13.35 3.28
N PHE A 144 -5.41 -14.27 3.61
CA PHE A 144 -4.63 -15.03 2.64
C PHE A 144 -4.94 -16.52 2.75
N ASP A 145 -5.33 -17.15 1.63
CA ASP A 145 -5.42 -18.59 1.51
C ASP A 145 -4.22 -19.11 0.70
N PHE A 146 -3.35 -19.91 1.32
CA PHE A 146 -2.17 -20.49 0.67
C PHE A 146 -2.46 -21.87 0.15
N LEU A 147 -2.19 -22.10 -1.14
CA LEU A 147 -2.39 -23.39 -1.81
C LEU A 147 -1.09 -23.86 -2.45
N THR A 148 -0.81 -25.15 -2.32
CA THR A 148 0.34 -25.81 -2.96
C THR A 148 -0.13 -26.63 -4.16
N PHE A 149 0.59 -26.55 -5.27
CA PHE A 149 0.31 -27.31 -6.50
C PHE A 149 1.55 -28.09 -6.94
N ASP A 150 1.35 -29.35 -7.33
CA ASP A 150 2.39 -30.22 -7.90
C ASP A 150 2.61 -29.94 -9.38
N ARG A 151 3.06 -28.73 -9.65
CA ARG A 151 3.47 -28.24 -10.98
C ARG A 151 4.45 -27.10 -10.83
N PRO A 152 5.35 -26.86 -11.81
CA PRO A 152 6.39 -25.85 -11.70
C PRO A 152 5.87 -24.43 -11.51
N TYR A 153 4.79 -24.06 -12.19
CA TYR A 153 4.16 -22.74 -12.08
C TYR A 153 2.64 -22.84 -12.16
N PHE A 154 1.97 -22.00 -11.40
CA PHE A 154 0.50 -21.87 -11.42
C PHE A 154 0.06 -20.85 -12.47
N GLN A 155 0.76 -19.74 -12.59
CA GLN A 155 0.44 -18.62 -13.47
C GLN A 155 1.69 -18.13 -14.20
N SER A 156 1.54 -17.17 -15.11
CA SER A 156 2.64 -16.67 -15.96
C SER A 156 3.45 -15.53 -15.34
N ASN A 157 3.01 -14.97 -14.20
CA ASN A 157 3.64 -13.83 -13.53
C ASN A 157 3.60 -14.01 -12.02
N SER A 158 4.47 -13.28 -11.32
CA SER A 158 4.52 -13.28 -9.85
C SER A 158 3.21 -12.87 -9.20
N VAL A 159 2.50 -11.91 -9.78
CA VAL A 159 1.20 -11.42 -9.29
C VAL A 159 0.27 -11.23 -10.48
N VAL A 160 -0.95 -11.75 -10.36
CA VAL A 160 -2.06 -11.53 -11.29
C VAL A 160 -3.22 -10.93 -10.53
N ASN A 161 -3.72 -9.77 -10.97
CA ASN A 161 -4.90 -9.13 -10.38
C ASN A 161 -6.18 -9.62 -11.04
N TYR A 162 -7.20 -9.78 -10.23
CA TYR A 162 -8.55 -10.24 -10.63
C TYR A 162 -9.58 -9.16 -10.25
N PRO A 163 -9.73 -8.11 -11.06
CA PRO A 163 -10.64 -7.02 -10.74
C PRO A 163 -12.12 -7.45 -10.73
N CYS A 164 -12.52 -8.36 -11.64
CA CYS A 164 -13.89 -8.80 -11.82
C CYS A 164 -14.08 -10.28 -11.46
N ASN A 165 -15.31 -10.72 -11.26
CA ASN A 165 -15.81 -12.10 -11.23
C ASN A 165 -15.38 -13.00 -10.06
N TYR A 166 -14.48 -12.57 -9.18
CA TYR A 166 -13.97 -13.35 -8.06
C TYR A 166 -13.99 -12.54 -6.77
N ASP A 167 -14.04 -13.19 -5.63
CA ASP A 167 -14.02 -12.54 -4.32
C ASP A 167 -12.61 -12.09 -3.92
N PHE A 168 -11.57 -12.79 -4.40
CA PHE A 168 -10.18 -12.38 -4.21
C PHE A 168 -9.78 -11.27 -5.18
N THR A 169 -8.82 -10.46 -4.79
CA THR A 169 -8.29 -9.34 -5.59
C THR A 169 -7.09 -9.74 -6.43
N ARG A 170 -6.28 -10.68 -5.95
CA ARG A 170 -5.09 -11.14 -6.66
C ARG A 170 -4.65 -12.54 -6.25
N ILE A 171 -3.81 -13.14 -7.10
CA ILE A 171 -3.06 -14.34 -6.79
C ILE A 171 -1.59 -14.01 -6.87
N GLY A 172 -0.84 -14.29 -5.80
CA GLY A 172 0.62 -14.17 -5.73
C GLY A 172 1.28 -15.54 -5.86
N GLU A 173 2.33 -15.65 -6.69
CA GLU A 173 3.18 -16.84 -6.82
C GLU A 173 4.62 -16.49 -6.47
N TYR A 174 5.07 -16.93 -5.30
CA TYR A 174 6.25 -16.40 -4.63
C TYR A 174 7.59 -16.80 -5.27
N LYS A 175 7.67 -17.96 -5.92
CA LYS A 175 8.93 -18.41 -6.53
C LYS A 175 9.47 -17.47 -7.63
N TYR A 176 8.59 -16.70 -8.26
CA TYR A 176 9.02 -15.69 -9.24
C TYR A 176 9.89 -14.58 -8.64
N PHE A 177 9.67 -14.23 -7.37
CA PHE A 177 10.38 -13.12 -6.75
C PHE A 177 11.88 -13.38 -6.58
N LEU A 178 12.25 -14.61 -6.26
CA LEU A 178 13.66 -15.00 -6.05
C LEU A 178 14.19 -15.95 -7.13
N GLY A 179 13.39 -16.28 -8.16
CA GLY A 179 13.77 -17.20 -9.23
C GLY A 179 13.97 -18.64 -8.75
N THR A 180 13.27 -19.04 -7.66
CA THR A 180 13.38 -20.37 -7.09
C THR A 180 12.90 -21.43 -8.07
N GLN A 181 13.70 -22.48 -8.29
CA GLN A 181 13.33 -23.62 -9.11
C GLN A 181 12.77 -24.74 -8.23
N SER A 182 11.62 -25.27 -8.61
CA SER A 182 10.96 -26.39 -7.90
C SER A 182 9.89 -26.98 -8.81
N ASP A 183 9.63 -28.26 -8.68
CA ASP A 183 8.56 -28.99 -9.40
C ASP A 183 7.17 -28.69 -8.83
N SER A 184 7.10 -28.11 -7.63
CA SER A 184 5.86 -27.65 -7.00
C SER A 184 5.89 -26.11 -6.81
N THR A 185 4.71 -25.52 -6.64
CA THR A 185 4.57 -24.08 -6.39
C THR A 185 3.56 -23.80 -5.31
N VAL A 186 3.77 -22.69 -4.59
CA VAL A 186 2.83 -22.15 -3.61
C VAL A 186 2.30 -20.83 -4.12
N VAL A 187 0.99 -20.67 -4.08
CA VAL A 187 0.32 -19.41 -4.38
C VAL A 187 -0.51 -18.93 -3.20
N SER A 188 -0.71 -17.63 -3.11
CA SER A 188 -1.67 -17.03 -2.17
C SER A 188 -2.82 -16.39 -2.93
N TYR A 189 -4.04 -16.64 -2.47
CA TYR A 189 -5.23 -15.89 -2.83
C TYR A 189 -5.44 -14.79 -1.79
N GLU A 190 -5.55 -13.53 -2.23
CA GLU A 190 -5.71 -12.38 -1.35
C GLU A 190 -7.16 -11.92 -1.34
N TYR A 191 -7.81 -12.00 -0.17
CA TYR A 191 -9.18 -11.55 0.07
C TYR A 191 -9.18 -10.28 0.92
N PRO A 192 -9.71 -9.16 0.43
CA PRO A 192 -9.86 -7.95 1.22
C PRO A 192 -11.06 -8.07 2.16
N GLU A 193 -10.85 -7.66 3.39
CA GLU A 193 -11.91 -7.67 4.42
C GLU A 193 -11.83 -6.41 5.30
N PRO A 194 -12.92 -6.06 6.03
CA PRO A 194 -12.85 -5.03 7.05
C PRO A 194 -11.88 -5.41 8.17
N PHE A 195 -11.14 -4.44 8.68
CA PHE A 195 -10.43 -4.63 9.94
C PHE A 195 -11.43 -4.78 11.09
N VAL A 196 -11.18 -5.72 11.99
CA VAL A 196 -11.93 -5.94 13.22
C VAL A 196 -10.95 -6.13 14.36
N LEU A 197 -10.99 -5.22 15.34
CA LEU A 197 -10.09 -5.23 16.49
C LEU A 197 -10.08 -6.61 17.20
N GLY A 198 -8.88 -7.13 17.43
CA GLY A 198 -8.65 -8.43 18.07
C GLY A 198 -8.94 -9.66 17.21
N LYS A 199 -9.30 -9.49 15.92
CA LYS A 199 -9.57 -10.62 15.00
C LYS A 199 -8.60 -10.71 13.84
N ASN A 200 -8.20 -9.57 13.26
CA ASN A 200 -7.30 -9.53 12.11
C ASN A 200 -6.37 -8.31 12.16
N GLU A 201 -5.48 -8.22 11.20
CA GLU A 201 -4.43 -7.19 11.17
C GLU A 201 -4.83 -5.96 10.36
N ARG A 202 -4.27 -4.79 10.72
CA ARG A 202 -4.42 -3.54 9.98
C ARG A 202 -3.45 -3.51 8.78
N TYR A 203 -3.98 -3.41 7.57
CA TYR A 203 -3.15 -3.30 6.36
C TYR A 203 -3.18 -1.90 5.74
N TYR A 204 -4.37 -1.33 5.60
CA TYR A 204 -4.56 -0.06 4.89
C TYR A 204 -5.50 0.86 5.67
N PRO A 205 -5.10 2.12 5.96
CA PRO A 205 -6.03 3.11 6.49
C PRO A 205 -7.10 3.43 5.44
N ILE A 206 -8.36 3.55 5.84
CA ILE A 206 -9.43 4.10 5.00
C ILE A 206 -9.39 5.60 5.24
N ILE A 207 -9.26 6.39 4.18
CA ILE A 207 -9.06 7.83 4.27
C ILE A 207 -10.17 8.54 3.50
N ASN A 208 -11.14 9.06 4.24
CA ASN A 208 -12.15 10.01 3.79
C ASN A 208 -12.13 11.27 4.69
N GLU A 209 -13.01 12.23 4.47
CA GLU A 209 -12.99 13.48 5.24
C GLU A 209 -13.35 13.29 6.73
N GLU A 210 -14.24 12.37 7.06
CA GLU A 210 -14.62 12.06 8.45
C GLU A 210 -13.44 11.40 9.18
N ASP A 211 -12.76 10.47 8.52
CA ASP A 211 -11.60 9.78 9.06
C ASP A 211 -10.42 10.73 9.27
N LYS A 212 -10.22 11.67 8.35
CA LYS A 212 -9.23 12.75 8.49
C LYS A 212 -9.52 13.62 9.72
N ALA A 213 -10.79 13.95 9.96
CA ALA A 213 -11.20 14.72 11.12
C ALA A 213 -10.96 13.92 12.43
N LEU A 214 -11.23 12.63 12.44
CA LEU A 214 -10.94 11.76 13.58
C LEU A 214 -9.42 11.64 13.80
N TYR A 215 -8.65 11.39 12.74
CA TYR A 215 -7.19 11.34 12.83
C TYR A 215 -6.59 12.64 13.33
N SER A 216 -7.13 13.81 12.95
CA SER A 216 -6.64 15.12 13.42
C SER A 216 -6.71 15.27 14.93
N LYS A 217 -7.72 14.66 15.61
CA LYS A 217 -7.80 14.64 17.08
C LYS A 217 -6.66 13.85 17.69
N TYR A 218 -6.32 12.69 17.12
CA TYR A 218 -5.18 11.88 17.56
C TYR A 218 -3.85 12.55 17.26
N SER A 219 -3.72 13.21 16.11
CA SER A 219 -2.52 13.98 15.76
C SER A 219 -2.25 15.12 16.75
N ALA A 220 -3.30 15.82 17.21
CA ALA A 220 -3.16 16.83 18.25
C ALA A 220 -2.63 16.25 19.57
N LEU A 221 -3.13 15.09 19.99
CA LEU A 221 -2.59 14.39 21.18
C LEU A 221 -1.13 13.95 20.98
N ALA A 222 -0.78 13.56 19.75
CA ALA A 222 0.59 13.14 19.43
C ALA A 222 1.58 14.30 19.56
N GLU A 223 1.18 15.53 19.23
CA GLU A 223 2.00 16.74 19.40
C GLU A 223 2.30 17.04 20.88
N GLU A 224 1.43 16.59 21.79
CA GLU A 224 1.62 16.72 23.24
C GLU A 224 2.57 15.64 23.83
N GLN A 225 3.10 14.71 22.99
CA GLN A 225 4.00 13.65 23.40
C GLN A 225 5.47 13.96 23.06
N PRO A 226 6.21 14.69 23.88
CA PRO A 226 7.57 15.18 23.53
C PRO A 226 8.58 14.05 23.32
N LYS A 227 8.34 12.88 23.92
CA LYS A 227 9.22 11.70 23.80
C LYS A 227 8.79 10.72 22.71
N VAL A 228 7.69 10.95 22.01
CA VAL A 228 7.19 10.01 21.02
C VAL A 228 7.05 10.69 19.67
N THR A 229 7.49 10.01 18.64
CA THR A 229 7.23 10.41 17.25
C THR A 229 6.45 9.29 16.57
N PHE A 230 5.25 9.60 16.14
CA PHE A 230 4.43 8.70 15.35
C PHE A 230 4.87 8.75 13.89
N LEU A 231 5.03 7.58 13.26
CA LEU A 231 5.43 7.49 11.85
C LEU A 231 5.03 6.14 11.25
N GLY A 232 5.14 6.07 9.93
CA GLY A 232 4.74 4.87 9.20
C GLY A 232 3.25 4.83 8.90
N ARG A 233 2.83 3.79 8.20
CA ARG A 233 1.46 3.68 7.66
C ARG A 233 0.37 3.80 8.75
N LEU A 234 0.60 3.24 9.91
CA LEU A 234 -0.36 3.25 11.02
C LEU A 234 -0.20 4.49 11.91
N GLY A 235 1.04 4.92 12.19
CA GLY A 235 1.31 6.08 13.04
C GLY A 235 0.97 7.41 12.38
N ASP A 236 1.28 7.57 11.08
CA ASP A 236 0.91 8.74 10.27
C ASP A 236 -0.53 8.63 9.73
N TYR A 237 -1.24 7.50 9.93
CA TYR A 237 -2.55 7.17 9.32
C TYR A 237 -2.58 7.49 7.84
N ARG A 238 -1.58 7.01 7.10
CA ARG A 238 -1.37 7.35 5.69
C ARG A 238 -1.01 6.13 4.88
N TYR A 239 -1.51 6.10 3.64
CA TYR A 239 -1.10 5.07 2.70
C TYR A 239 0.30 5.37 2.16
N TYR A 240 1.26 4.50 2.48
CA TYR A 240 2.63 4.55 1.98
C TYR A 240 2.99 3.31 1.15
N ASP A 241 3.68 3.51 0.04
CA ASP A 241 4.54 2.49 -0.55
C ASP A 241 5.89 2.43 0.22
N MET A 242 6.66 1.38 0.04
CA MET A 242 7.89 1.16 0.83
C MET A 242 8.91 2.30 0.68
N ASP A 243 9.09 2.80 -0.54
CA ASP A 243 9.97 3.93 -0.84
C ASP A 243 9.50 5.22 -0.17
N GLN A 244 8.20 5.47 -0.13
CA GLN A 244 7.62 6.62 0.56
C GLN A 244 7.80 6.53 2.08
N ALA A 245 7.66 5.33 2.66
CA ALA A 245 7.91 5.12 4.08
C ALA A 245 9.39 5.39 4.43
N VAL A 246 10.33 4.93 3.59
CA VAL A 246 11.76 5.23 3.76
C VAL A 246 12.03 6.73 3.60
N ALA A 247 11.48 7.37 2.57
CA ALA A 247 11.63 8.81 2.35
C ALA A 247 11.14 9.62 3.56
N ARG A 248 9.99 9.25 4.13
CA ARG A 248 9.43 9.89 5.34
C ARG A 248 10.40 9.83 6.53
N VAL A 249 11.04 8.68 6.74
CA VAL A 249 12.03 8.52 7.82
C VAL A 249 13.28 9.36 7.56
N LEU A 250 13.80 9.37 6.32
CA LEU A 250 14.98 10.14 5.95
C LEU A 250 14.74 11.65 6.09
N GLU A 251 13.58 12.16 5.71
CA GLU A 251 13.19 13.56 5.92
C GLU A 251 13.12 13.91 7.40
N LEU A 252 12.52 13.04 8.22
CA LEU A 252 12.42 13.24 9.66
C LEU A 252 13.79 13.27 10.33
N THR A 253 14.66 12.32 10.04
CA THR A 253 16.00 12.24 10.63
C THR A 253 16.86 13.43 10.23
N LYS A 254 16.77 13.88 8.98
CA LYS A 254 17.42 15.09 8.49
C LYS A 254 16.92 16.35 9.20
N SER A 255 15.61 16.51 9.38
CA SER A 255 15.02 17.66 10.06
C SER A 255 15.41 17.77 11.53
N ARG A 256 15.76 16.63 12.14
CA ARG A 256 16.23 16.52 13.53
C ARG A 256 17.76 16.58 13.69
N GLY A 257 18.50 16.74 12.60
CA GLY A 257 19.97 16.76 12.64
C GLY A 257 20.58 15.41 13.04
N MET A 258 19.88 14.29 12.78
CA MET A 258 20.38 12.94 13.11
C MET A 258 21.25 12.36 11.98
N VAL A 259 21.20 12.93 10.78
CA VAL A 259 22.00 12.62 9.58
C VAL A 259 22.30 13.90 8.83
#